data_33536118a5c86b962fd23994afcc2243
#
_entry.id   33536118a5c86b962fd23994afcc2243
#
_cell.length_a   1.000
_cell.length_b   1.000
_cell.length_c   1.000
_cell.angle_alpha   90.00
_cell.angle_beta   90.00
_cell.angle_gamma   90.00
#
_symmetry.space_group_name_H-M   'P 1'
#
loop_
_entity.id
_entity.type
_entity.pdbx_description
1 polymer ?
#
loop_
_entity_poly.entity_id
_entity_poly.type
_entity_poly.pdbx_seq_one_letter_code
_entity_poly.pdbx_strand_id
1 'polypeptide(L)'
;MNKISKIFFFVLIFLNLVSCNKSKELKNNSFELSGTISNSTQPHLILSEVGKSGFTQNDTIPIDNKGKFSKNIEMTEPTLYSLALGEEYIIICPMVGEKITIRATENNFAGSYNIEGSAESELLKELNKENYNVRLSLKSMSEELKQADSIKYDSIRTNILEKYISTKQYQEKITTDFINNNPGSLTTLIALYRTFDGIPLFDYRQSLEMHKKVLQSLEQTLPDNQHTLILKNFIIEKEKTLSDNGATKK
;
A
#
# COMPACT_ATOMS: atom_id res chain seq x y z
N MET A 1 1.24 65.99 -57.95
CA MET A 1 2.61 65.45 -57.87
C MET A 1 2.70 64.70 -56.58
N ASN A 2 2.69 63.38 -56.64
CA ASN A 2 2.39 62.50 -55.56
C ASN A 2 3.68 62.02 -54.83
N LYS A 3 3.74 62.27 -53.53
CA LYS A 3 4.74 61.59 -52.70
C LYS A 3 4.16 60.30 -52.17
N ILE A 4 4.66 59.18 -52.66
CA ILE A 4 4.32 57.83 -52.18
C ILE A 4 5.16 57.55 -50.93
N SER A 5 4.49 57.49 -49.82
CA SER A 5 5.06 57.10 -48.54
C SER A 5 5.24 55.59 -48.54
N LYS A 6 6.50 55.13 -48.41
CA LYS A 6 6.82 53.71 -48.20
C LYS A 6 6.58 53.37 -46.75
N ILE A 7 5.48 52.66 -46.48
CA ILE A 7 5.22 52.06 -45.20
C ILE A 7 6.01 50.71 -45.18
N PHE A 8 7.03 50.71 -44.35
CA PHE A 8 7.82 49.52 -44.09
C PHE A 8 7.03 48.66 -43.05
N PHE A 9 6.41 47.58 -43.56
CA PHE A 9 5.69 46.64 -42.74
C PHE A 9 6.72 45.71 -42.05
N PHE A 10 7.04 45.99 -40.77
CA PHE A 10 7.89 45.13 -40.00
C PHE A 10 7.05 43.96 -39.48
N VAL A 11 7.11 42.84 -40.20
CA VAL A 11 6.50 41.55 -39.73
C VAL A 11 7.40 41.00 -38.66
N LEU A 12 7.00 41.22 -37.39
CA LEU A 12 7.59 40.58 -36.26
C LEU A 12 7.17 39.12 -36.24
N ILE A 13 8.02 38.23 -36.72
CA ILE A 13 7.83 36.77 -36.58
C ILE A 13 8.11 36.42 -35.11
N PHE A 14 7.04 36.29 -34.32
CA PHE A 14 7.09 35.63 -33.03
C PHE A 14 7.35 34.14 -33.28
N LEU A 15 8.61 33.72 -33.19
CA LEU A 15 8.97 32.31 -33.02
C LEU A 15 8.49 31.88 -31.64
N ASN A 16 7.27 31.32 -31.59
CA ASN A 16 6.83 30.51 -30.47
C ASN A 16 7.74 29.28 -30.43
N LEU A 17 8.77 29.32 -29.60
CA LEU A 17 9.47 28.15 -29.14
C LEU A 17 8.47 27.37 -28.27
N VAL A 18 7.63 26.57 -28.91
CA VAL A 18 6.93 25.51 -28.25
C VAL A 18 8.01 24.53 -27.82
N SER A 19 8.52 24.74 -26.61
CA SER A 19 9.28 23.71 -25.90
C SER A 19 8.34 22.55 -25.69
N CYS A 20 8.36 21.65 -26.64
CA CYS A 20 7.71 20.35 -26.52
C CYS A 20 8.48 19.60 -25.42
N ASN A 21 8.11 19.82 -24.17
CA ASN A 21 8.39 18.87 -23.12
C ASN A 21 7.70 17.58 -23.57
N LYS A 22 8.44 16.70 -24.23
CA LYS A 22 8.03 15.32 -24.44
C LYS A 22 7.88 14.71 -23.05
N SER A 23 6.72 14.89 -22.45
CA SER A 23 6.25 13.94 -21.42
C SER A 23 6.39 12.58 -22.11
N LYS A 24 7.30 11.73 -21.61
CA LYS A 24 7.35 10.33 -22.04
C LYS A 24 5.94 9.81 -21.81
N GLU A 25 5.20 9.52 -22.88
CA GLU A 25 3.97 8.78 -22.77
C GLU A 25 4.32 7.49 -22.05
N LEU A 26 3.67 7.23 -20.91
CA LEU A 26 3.80 5.96 -20.23
C LEU A 26 3.38 4.87 -21.22
N LYS A 27 4.16 3.81 -21.30
CA LYS A 27 3.74 2.60 -22.02
C LYS A 27 2.38 2.20 -21.46
N ASN A 28 1.45 1.80 -22.31
CA ASN A 28 0.08 1.43 -21.92
C ASN A 28 -0.03 0.34 -20.84
N ASN A 29 1.08 -0.27 -20.43
CA ASN A 29 1.18 -1.36 -19.47
C ASN A 29 2.26 -1.06 -18.41
N SER A 30 2.20 0.10 -17.75
CA SER A 30 3.17 0.49 -16.73
C SER A 30 2.60 1.58 -15.82
N PHE A 31 3.23 1.80 -14.66
CA PHE A 31 3.09 3.00 -13.84
C PHE A 31 4.46 3.63 -13.58
N GLU A 32 4.48 4.91 -13.30
CA GLU A 32 5.70 5.61 -12.89
C GLU A 32 5.70 5.78 -11.37
N LEU A 33 6.77 5.33 -10.71
CA LEU A 33 7.00 5.54 -9.29
C LEU A 33 8.20 6.47 -9.12
N SER A 34 7.98 7.61 -8.44
CA SER A 34 9.00 8.62 -8.21
C SER A 34 8.89 9.22 -6.81
N GLY A 35 9.91 9.94 -6.37
CA GLY A 35 9.82 10.64 -5.10
C GLY A 35 11.14 11.07 -4.48
N THR A 36 11.08 11.32 -3.18
CA THR A 36 12.24 11.76 -2.39
C THR A 36 12.21 11.16 -0.99
N ILE A 37 13.31 10.55 -0.59
CA ILE A 37 13.56 10.11 0.78
C ILE A 37 14.56 11.07 1.42
N SER A 38 14.08 11.89 2.35
CA SER A 38 14.93 12.83 3.06
C SER A 38 15.88 12.10 4.01
N ASN A 39 17.14 12.56 4.05
CA ASN A 39 18.20 11.99 4.89
C ASN A 39 18.50 10.53 4.59
N SER A 40 18.32 10.09 3.33
CA SER A 40 18.57 8.71 2.95
C SER A 40 20.07 8.37 2.97
N THR A 41 20.41 7.31 3.70
CA THR A 41 21.68 6.61 3.67
C THR A 41 21.57 5.30 2.89
N GLN A 42 20.33 4.85 2.63
CA GLN A 42 20.05 3.66 1.85
C GLN A 42 20.26 3.94 0.36
N PRO A 43 20.96 3.03 -0.37
CA PRO A 43 21.25 3.24 -1.79
C PRO A 43 20.06 2.95 -2.71
N HIS A 44 19.02 2.29 -2.21
CA HIS A 44 17.87 1.88 -3.02
C HIS A 44 16.63 1.56 -2.20
N LEU A 45 15.49 1.59 -2.88
CA LEU A 45 14.23 0.98 -2.44
C LEU A 45 14.10 -0.42 -3.08
N ILE A 46 13.38 -1.31 -2.40
CA ILE A 46 13.01 -2.62 -2.93
C ILE A 46 11.50 -2.61 -3.18
N LEU A 47 11.11 -2.91 -4.42
CA LEU A 47 9.73 -3.11 -4.82
C LEU A 47 9.45 -4.60 -4.97
N SER A 48 8.44 -5.10 -4.28
CA SER A 48 8.05 -6.51 -4.33
C SER A 48 6.54 -6.64 -4.56
N GLU A 49 6.13 -7.46 -5.50
CA GLU A 49 4.73 -7.78 -5.71
C GLU A 49 4.19 -8.64 -4.57
N VAL A 50 2.96 -8.34 -4.13
CA VAL A 50 2.25 -9.11 -3.10
C VAL A 50 1.44 -10.20 -3.77
N GLY A 51 1.94 -11.42 -3.76
CA GLY A 51 1.28 -12.59 -4.36
C GLY A 51 0.69 -13.56 -3.33
N LYS A 52 0.10 -14.64 -3.83
CA LYS A 52 -0.49 -15.71 -3.00
C LYS A 52 0.51 -16.32 -2.01
N SER A 53 1.77 -16.43 -2.39
CA SER A 53 2.84 -17.08 -1.60
C SER A 53 3.71 -16.09 -0.82
N GLY A 54 3.32 -14.83 -0.75
CA GLY A 54 4.09 -13.76 -0.12
C GLY A 54 4.64 -12.76 -1.13
N PHE A 55 5.78 -12.14 -0.78
CA PHE A 55 6.40 -11.11 -1.61
C PHE A 55 7.32 -11.73 -2.67
N THR A 56 7.17 -11.30 -3.91
CA THR A 56 8.12 -11.58 -5.00
C THR A 56 8.86 -10.28 -5.33
N GLN A 57 10.18 -10.25 -5.15
CA GLN A 57 10.97 -9.07 -5.48
C GLN A 57 10.95 -8.86 -7.00
N ASN A 58 10.40 -7.72 -7.42
CA ASN A 58 10.31 -7.37 -8.83
C ASN A 58 11.44 -6.43 -9.24
N ASP A 59 11.84 -5.53 -8.34
CA ASP A 59 12.73 -4.46 -8.72
C ASP A 59 13.52 -3.85 -7.57
N THR A 60 14.68 -3.28 -7.92
CA THR A 60 15.49 -2.42 -7.07
C THR A 60 15.49 -1.03 -7.68
N ILE A 61 15.10 -0.01 -6.91
CA ILE A 61 14.95 1.37 -7.36
C ILE A 61 16.07 2.20 -6.73
N PRO A 62 17.07 2.65 -7.48
CA PRO A 62 18.19 3.41 -6.93
C PRO A 62 17.72 4.77 -6.38
N ILE A 63 18.34 5.18 -5.27
CA ILE A 63 18.17 6.50 -4.66
C ILE A 63 19.46 7.29 -4.93
N ASP A 64 19.31 8.50 -5.47
CA ASP A 64 20.47 9.36 -5.72
C ASP A 64 20.98 10.04 -4.43
N ASN A 65 22.11 10.76 -4.52
CA ASN A 65 22.72 11.45 -3.40
C ASN A 65 21.90 12.64 -2.85
N LYS A 66 20.78 12.98 -3.48
CA LYS A 66 19.79 13.97 -3.02
C LYS A 66 18.53 13.31 -2.47
N GLY A 67 18.54 11.98 -2.32
CA GLY A 67 17.40 11.20 -1.86
C GLY A 67 16.31 10.99 -2.91
N LYS A 68 16.54 11.36 -4.18
CA LYS A 68 15.55 11.21 -5.24
C LYS A 68 15.60 9.83 -5.89
N PHE A 69 14.43 9.34 -6.27
CA PHE A 69 14.28 8.12 -7.04
C PHE A 69 13.20 8.28 -8.11
N SER A 70 13.31 7.54 -9.19
CA SER A 70 12.29 7.45 -10.23
C SER A 70 12.49 6.17 -11.03
N LYS A 71 11.40 5.44 -11.26
CA LYS A 71 11.38 4.25 -12.08
C LYS A 71 10.02 4.04 -12.74
N ASN A 72 10.04 3.54 -13.98
CA ASN A 72 8.86 3.07 -14.67
C ASN A 72 8.78 1.55 -14.47
N ILE A 73 7.66 1.07 -13.94
CA ILE A 73 7.41 -0.33 -13.59
C ILE A 73 6.38 -0.90 -14.57
N GLU A 74 6.75 -1.99 -15.26
CA GLU A 74 5.83 -2.69 -16.13
C GLU A 74 4.80 -3.47 -15.31
N MET A 75 3.53 -3.35 -15.68
CA MET A 75 2.41 -4.07 -15.09
C MET A 75 1.29 -4.22 -16.11
N THR A 76 0.58 -5.33 -16.08
CA THR A 76 -0.51 -5.64 -17.03
C THR A 76 -1.89 -5.42 -16.43
N GLU A 77 -1.99 -5.50 -15.11
CA GLU A 77 -3.22 -5.31 -14.35
C GLU A 77 -2.93 -4.64 -13.00
N PRO A 78 -3.93 -4.02 -12.35
CA PRO A 78 -3.79 -3.50 -10.99
C PRO A 78 -3.31 -4.59 -10.04
N THR A 79 -2.29 -4.29 -9.24
CA THR A 79 -1.75 -5.23 -8.26
C THR A 79 -1.21 -4.51 -7.03
N LEU A 80 -0.93 -5.26 -5.99
CA LEU A 80 -0.42 -4.76 -4.72
C LEU A 80 1.09 -4.92 -4.68
N TYR A 81 1.80 -3.87 -4.27
CA TYR A 81 3.25 -3.89 -4.07
C TYR A 81 3.63 -3.50 -2.66
N SER A 82 4.64 -4.17 -2.14
CA SER A 82 5.42 -3.71 -0.99
C SER A 82 6.57 -2.84 -1.49
N LEU A 83 6.69 -1.62 -1.01
CA LEU A 83 7.84 -0.74 -1.22
C LEU A 83 8.61 -0.63 0.08
N ALA A 84 9.82 -1.17 0.12
CA ALA A 84 10.64 -1.25 1.31
C ALA A 84 11.87 -0.33 1.26
N LEU A 85 12.22 0.23 2.41
CA LEU A 85 13.45 0.98 2.68
C LEU A 85 14.08 0.43 3.97
N GLY A 86 15.17 -0.31 3.84
CA GLY A 86 15.75 -1.04 4.97
C GLY A 86 14.73 -2.05 5.54
N GLU A 87 14.43 -1.93 6.83
CA GLU A 87 13.50 -2.83 7.53
C GLU A 87 12.03 -2.35 7.49
N GLU A 88 11.80 -1.11 7.07
CA GLU A 88 10.45 -0.55 6.99
C GLU A 88 9.87 -0.72 5.59
N TYR A 89 8.56 -0.90 5.52
CA TYR A 89 7.84 -0.97 4.24
C TYR A 89 6.44 -0.38 4.33
N ILE A 90 5.94 0.03 3.17
CA ILE A 90 4.55 0.42 2.94
C ILE A 90 3.96 -0.45 1.83
N ILE A 91 2.64 -0.61 1.83
CA ILE A 91 1.92 -1.23 0.71
C ILE A 91 1.34 -0.13 -0.16
N ILE A 92 1.51 -0.27 -1.47
CA ILE A 92 0.90 0.59 -2.49
C ILE A 92 0.08 -0.26 -3.46
N CYS A 93 -0.90 0.35 -4.09
CA CYS A 93 -1.77 -0.28 -5.07
C CYS A 93 -1.84 0.61 -6.33
N PRO A 94 -0.83 0.57 -7.20
CA PRO A 94 -0.86 1.33 -8.43
C PRO A 94 -1.88 0.78 -9.43
N MET A 95 -2.44 1.70 -10.21
CA MET A 95 -3.23 1.38 -11.41
C MET A 95 -2.37 1.62 -12.65
N VAL A 96 -2.69 0.93 -13.74
CA VAL A 96 -2.00 1.12 -15.02
C VAL A 96 -2.10 2.58 -15.47
N GLY A 97 -0.97 3.16 -15.85
CA GLY A 97 -0.89 4.55 -16.35
C GLY A 97 -0.72 5.61 -15.26
N GLU A 98 -0.75 5.25 -13.98
CA GLU A 98 -0.57 6.22 -12.89
C GLU A 98 0.87 6.72 -12.77
N LYS A 99 1.00 7.95 -12.25
CA LYS A 99 2.26 8.57 -11.86
C LYS A 99 2.24 8.85 -10.36
N ILE A 100 2.89 7.98 -9.63
CA ILE A 100 2.89 7.98 -8.17
C ILE A 100 4.11 8.74 -7.67
N THR A 101 3.89 9.68 -6.77
CA THR A 101 4.95 10.42 -6.10
C THR A 101 4.93 10.13 -4.60
N ILE A 102 6.07 9.68 -4.05
CA ILE A 102 6.23 9.41 -2.62
C ILE A 102 7.28 10.35 -2.03
N ARG A 103 6.96 10.93 -0.88
CA ARG A 103 7.89 11.73 -0.05
C ARG A 103 7.90 11.14 1.35
N ALA A 104 9.09 10.85 1.87
CA ALA A 104 9.26 10.27 3.21
C ALA A 104 10.60 10.69 3.82
N THR A 105 10.80 10.32 5.10
CA THR A 105 12.11 10.38 5.77
C THR A 105 12.60 8.98 6.06
N GLU A 106 13.91 8.72 5.94
CA GLU A 106 14.46 7.38 6.17
C GLU A 106 14.14 6.85 7.57
N ASN A 107 14.40 7.65 8.61
CA ASN A 107 14.25 7.21 10.01
C ASN A 107 12.81 6.86 10.44
N ASN A 108 11.84 7.14 9.60
CA ASN A 108 10.42 6.87 9.86
C ASN A 108 9.70 6.70 8.52
N PHE A 109 10.21 5.82 7.68
CA PHE A 109 9.70 5.66 6.31
C PHE A 109 8.22 5.34 6.27
N ALA A 110 7.79 4.32 7.00
CA ALA A 110 6.39 3.88 7.00
C ALA A 110 5.45 4.81 7.77
N GLY A 111 5.96 5.63 8.71
CA GLY A 111 5.13 6.56 9.48
C GLY A 111 5.07 7.98 8.91
N SER A 112 6.08 8.39 8.11
CA SER A 112 6.21 9.77 7.61
C SER A 112 5.79 9.95 6.16
N TYR A 113 5.56 8.87 5.40
CA TYR A 113 5.38 9.00 3.97
C TYR A 113 4.10 9.76 3.60
N ASN A 114 4.23 10.55 2.53
CA ASN A 114 3.10 11.08 1.78
C ASN A 114 3.11 10.46 0.38
N ILE A 115 1.94 10.16 -0.15
CA ILE A 115 1.76 9.55 -1.47
C ILE A 115 0.71 10.34 -2.24
N GLU A 116 0.95 10.58 -3.52
CA GLU A 116 0.09 11.36 -4.42
C GLU A 116 0.06 10.68 -5.80
N GLY A 117 -1.03 10.81 -6.51
CA GLY A 117 -1.18 10.34 -7.90
C GLY A 117 -1.69 8.91 -8.06
N SER A 118 -2.19 8.29 -6.97
CA SER A 118 -2.87 7.01 -6.99
C SER A 118 -3.93 6.96 -5.91
N ALA A 119 -5.19 6.97 -6.30
CA ALA A 119 -6.32 6.96 -5.37
C ALA A 119 -6.30 5.71 -4.47
N GLU A 120 -6.02 4.54 -5.02
CA GLU A 120 -5.92 3.29 -4.28
C GLU A 120 -4.76 3.30 -3.28
N SER A 121 -3.61 3.85 -3.66
CA SER A 121 -2.45 3.95 -2.76
C SER A 121 -2.65 5.02 -1.68
N GLU A 122 -3.33 6.12 -1.99
CA GLU A 122 -3.72 7.15 -1.02
C GLU A 122 -4.71 6.58 0.01
N LEU A 123 -5.65 5.75 -0.43
CA LEU A 123 -6.60 5.05 0.42
C LEU A 123 -5.89 4.14 1.44
N LEU A 124 -4.81 3.47 1.05
CA LEU A 124 -4.01 2.63 1.95
C LEU A 124 -3.18 3.41 2.97
N LYS A 125 -2.93 4.70 2.74
CA LYS A 125 -2.00 5.49 3.56
C LYS A 125 -2.35 5.46 5.05
N GLU A 126 -3.61 5.73 5.41
CA GLU A 126 -4.04 5.71 6.82
C GLU A 126 -3.96 4.29 7.40
N LEU A 127 -4.35 3.28 6.63
CA LEU A 127 -4.28 1.89 7.04
C LEU A 127 -2.82 1.42 7.27
N ASN A 128 -1.89 1.83 6.42
CA ASN A 128 -0.46 1.57 6.57
C ASN A 128 0.11 2.25 7.82
N LYS A 129 -0.25 3.52 8.03
CA LYS A 129 0.18 4.30 9.20
C LYS A 129 -0.31 3.67 10.51
N GLU A 130 -1.57 3.27 10.58
CA GLU A 130 -2.11 2.60 11.75
C GLU A 130 -1.43 1.24 11.99
N ASN A 131 -1.13 0.49 10.93
CA ASN A 131 -0.37 -0.74 11.05
C ASN A 131 1.05 -0.52 11.59
N TYR A 132 1.71 0.55 11.17
CA TYR A 132 3.01 0.95 11.70
C TYR A 132 2.93 1.29 13.19
N ASN A 133 1.93 2.10 13.62
CA ASN A 133 1.70 2.46 15.01
C ASN A 133 1.45 1.24 15.90
N VAL A 134 0.65 0.28 15.41
CA VAL A 134 0.41 -0.98 16.14
C VAL A 134 1.70 -1.78 16.33
N ARG A 135 2.54 -1.89 15.29
CA ARG A 135 3.84 -2.55 15.39
C ARG A 135 4.76 -1.89 16.41
N LEU A 136 4.82 -0.56 16.44
CA LEU A 136 5.58 0.19 17.44
C LEU A 136 5.05 -0.07 18.85
N SER A 137 3.73 -0.08 19.02
CA SER A 137 3.08 -0.37 20.30
C SER A 137 3.41 -1.78 20.81
N LEU A 138 3.31 -2.79 19.97
CA LEU A 138 3.68 -4.18 20.30
C LEU A 138 5.16 -4.30 20.66
N LYS A 139 6.05 -3.63 19.91
CA LYS A 139 7.48 -3.58 20.21
C LYS A 139 7.73 -2.95 21.61
N SER A 140 7.11 -1.81 21.90
CA SER A 140 7.22 -1.15 23.19
C SER A 140 6.72 -2.02 24.36
N MET A 141 5.59 -2.72 24.18
CA MET A 141 5.08 -3.67 25.18
C MET A 141 6.06 -4.82 25.45
N SER A 142 6.68 -5.36 24.38
CA SER A 142 7.68 -6.40 24.51
C SER A 142 8.94 -5.93 25.24
N GLU A 143 9.40 -4.71 24.96
CA GLU A 143 10.55 -4.11 25.63
C GLU A 143 10.27 -3.81 27.12
N GLU A 144 9.09 -3.27 27.44
CA GLU A 144 8.63 -3.00 28.82
C GLU A 144 8.60 -4.30 29.64
N LEU A 145 8.09 -5.40 29.05
CA LEU A 145 8.03 -6.69 29.73
C LEU A 145 9.42 -7.30 29.97
N LYS A 146 10.36 -7.16 29.02
CA LYS A 146 11.73 -7.64 29.15
C LYS A 146 12.53 -6.91 30.24
N GLN A 147 12.20 -5.63 30.47
CA GLN A 147 12.88 -4.77 31.46
C GLN A 147 12.23 -4.83 32.85
N ALA A 148 11.11 -5.54 33.01
CA ALA A 148 10.39 -5.64 34.26
C ALA A 148 11.22 -6.38 35.31
N ASP A 149 11.37 -5.76 36.50
CA ASP A 149 11.96 -6.42 37.66
C ASP A 149 10.99 -7.44 38.28
N SER A 150 11.53 -8.40 39.05
CA SER A 150 10.75 -9.49 39.63
C SER A 150 9.65 -9.01 40.59
N ILE A 151 9.80 -7.85 41.22
CA ILE A 151 8.84 -7.32 42.21
C ILE A 151 7.61 -6.74 41.51
N LYS A 152 7.81 -6.12 40.35
CA LYS A 152 6.75 -5.43 39.58
C LYS A 152 6.21 -6.25 38.44
N TYR A 153 6.80 -7.41 38.16
CA TYR A 153 6.51 -8.20 36.94
C TYR A 153 5.03 -8.48 36.76
N ASP A 154 4.31 -8.94 37.78
CA ASP A 154 2.89 -9.30 37.65
C ASP A 154 2.00 -8.08 37.38
N SER A 155 2.32 -6.94 38.02
CA SER A 155 1.58 -5.69 37.72
C SER A 155 1.84 -5.16 36.32
N ILE A 156 3.10 -5.18 35.87
CA ILE A 156 3.48 -4.77 34.54
C ILE A 156 2.85 -5.70 33.48
N ARG A 157 2.91 -7.02 33.71
CA ARG A 157 2.29 -8.02 32.82
C ARG A 157 0.79 -7.81 32.70
N THR A 158 0.08 -7.56 33.80
CA THR A 158 -1.36 -7.29 33.73
C THR A 158 -1.68 -6.05 32.91
N ASN A 159 -0.96 -4.95 33.14
CA ASN A 159 -1.13 -3.72 32.38
C ASN A 159 -0.83 -3.87 30.89
N ILE A 160 0.22 -4.62 30.55
CA ILE A 160 0.57 -4.94 29.17
C ILE A 160 -0.53 -5.78 28.51
N LEU A 161 -1.11 -6.76 29.22
CA LEU A 161 -2.19 -7.57 28.68
C LEU A 161 -3.44 -6.72 28.36
N GLU A 162 -3.79 -5.78 29.19
CA GLU A 162 -4.89 -4.83 28.94
C GLU A 162 -4.61 -3.95 27.72
N LYS A 163 -3.39 -3.41 27.61
CA LYS A 163 -2.94 -2.63 26.43
C LYS A 163 -2.96 -3.48 25.16
N TYR A 164 -2.52 -4.73 25.24
CA TYR A 164 -2.51 -5.66 24.10
C TYR A 164 -3.93 -5.94 23.58
N ILE A 165 -4.86 -6.25 24.50
CA ILE A 165 -6.26 -6.52 24.15
C ILE A 165 -6.91 -5.27 23.52
N SER A 166 -6.73 -4.11 24.14
CA SER A 166 -7.31 -2.86 23.61
C SER A 166 -6.73 -2.46 22.27
N THR A 167 -5.42 -2.66 22.06
CA THR A 167 -4.76 -2.42 20.77
C THR A 167 -5.30 -3.35 19.67
N LYS A 168 -5.52 -4.63 20.00
CA LYS A 168 -6.11 -5.59 19.08
C LYS A 168 -7.54 -5.21 18.69
N GLN A 169 -8.38 -4.88 19.67
CA GLN A 169 -9.77 -4.44 19.43
C GLN A 169 -9.83 -3.16 18.57
N TYR A 170 -8.94 -2.21 18.82
CA TYR A 170 -8.82 -1.01 18.01
C TYR A 170 -8.47 -1.36 16.57
N GLN A 171 -7.48 -2.23 16.34
CA GLN A 171 -7.09 -2.65 15.00
C GLN A 171 -8.21 -3.42 14.29
N GLU A 172 -8.93 -4.30 14.98
CA GLU A 172 -10.10 -5.01 14.43
C GLU A 172 -11.16 -4.02 13.96
N LYS A 173 -11.46 -3.00 14.78
CA LYS A 173 -12.45 -1.99 14.45
C LYS A 173 -12.07 -1.19 13.21
N ILE A 174 -10.89 -0.56 13.19
CA ILE A 174 -10.49 0.30 12.06
C ILE A 174 -10.35 -0.51 10.75
N THR A 175 -9.91 -1.77 10.85
CA THR A 175 -9.78 -2.65 9.70
C THR A 175 -11.15 -3.06 9.17
N THR A 176 -12.10 -3.38 10.04
CA THR A 176 -13.49 -3.68 9.65
C THR A 176 -14.17 -2.46 9.03
N ASP A 177 -14.00 -1.28 9.61
CA ASP A 177 -14.54 -0.03 9.05
C ASP A 177 -13.97 0.24 7.64
N PHE A 178 -12.66 0.02 7.45
CA PHE A 178 -12.02 0.15 6.14
C PHE A 178 -12.62 -0.81 5.10
N ILE A 179 -12.78 -2.09 5.45
CA ILE A 179 -13.38 -3.11 4.58
C ILE A 179 -14.81 -2.73 4.19
N ASN A 180 -15.62 -2.31 5.15
CA ASN A 180 -17.02 -1.98 4.91
C ASN A 180 -17.19 -0.73 4.03
N ASN A 181 -16.26 0.23 4.12
CA ASN A 181 -16.31 1.47 3.35
C ASN A 181 -15.73 1.32 1.94
N ASN A 182 -14.92 0.29 1.67
CA ASN A 182 -14.18 0.14 0.43
C ASN A 182 -14.27 -1.27 -0.20
N PRO A 183 -15.42 -1.95 -0.21
CA PRO A 183 -15.49 -3.38 -0.53
C PRO A 183 -15.09 -3.71 -1.97
N GLY A 184 -15.20 -2.76 -2.91
CA GLY A 184 -14.81 -2.93 -4.32
C GLY A 184 -13.38 -2.50 -4.65
N SER A 185 -12.61 -2.08 -3.66
CA SER A 185 -11.20 -1.70 -3.80
C SER A 185 -10.29 -2.92 -3.63
N LEU A 186 -9.26 -3.04 -4.47
CA LEU A 186 -8.24 -4.08 -4.33
C LEU A 186 -7.47 -3.97 -3.01
N THR A 187 -7.35 -2.75 -2.47
CA THR A 187 -6.69 -2.47 -1.19
C THR A 187 -7.38 -3.13 0.00
N THR A 188 -8.67 -3.47 -0.13
CA THR A 188 -9.43 -4.19 0.90
C THR A 188 -8.84 -5.57 1.21
N LEU A 189 -8.14 -6.19 0.26
CA LEU A 189 -7.44 -7.45 0.50
C LEU A 189 -6.33 -7.31 1.53
N ILE A 190 -5.63 -6.15 1.56
CA ILE A 190 -4.63 -5.86 2.60
C ILE A 190 -5.26 -5.81 3.99
N ALA A 191 -6.48 -5.32 4.07
CA ALA A 191 -7.26 -5.31 5.31
C ALA A 191 -7.73 -6.72 5.70
N LEU A 192 -8.28 -7.50 4.76
CA LEU A 192 -8.75 -8.87 4.99
C LEU A 192 -7.64 -9.81 5.50
N TYR A 193 -6.44 -9.71 4.94
CA TYR A 193 -5.31 -10.58 5.28
C TYR A 193 -4.38 -9.99 6.34
N ARG A 194 -4.83 -8.95 7.04
CA ARG A 194 -4.05 -8.31 8.10
C ARG A 194 -3.78 -9.27 9.25
N THR A 195 -2.57 -9.18 9.80
CA THR A 195 -2.19 -9.88 11.02
C THR A 195 -2.04 -8.92 12.19
N PHE A 196 -2.25 -9.43 13.40
CA PHE A 196 -1.91 -8.79 14.66
C PHE A 196 -0.96 -9.71 15.40
N ASP A 197 0.23 -9.24 15.70
CA ASP A 197 1.29 -10.03 16.34
C ASP A 197 1.57 -11.36 15.63
N GLY A 198 1.60 -11.35 14.30
CA GLY A 198 1.83 -12.52 13.44
C GLY A 198 0.62 -13.48 13.29
N ILE A 199 -0.49 -13.22 13.97
CA ILE A 199 -1.71 -14.04 13.89
C ILE A 199 -2.73 -13.32 12.99
N PRO A 200 -3.43 -14.02 12.08
CA PRO A 200 -4.51 -13.41 11.29
C PRO A 200 -5.49 -12.66 12.20
N LEU A 201 -5.77 -11.39 11.85
CA LEU A 201 -6.66 -10.54 12.63
C LEU A 201 -8.09 -11.09 12.61
N PHE A 202 -8.49 -11.65 11.48
CA PHE A 202 -9.80 -12.26 11.27
C PHE A 202 -9.67 -13.78 11.11
N ASP A 203 -10.24 -14.54 12.02
CA ASP A 203 -10.41 -16.00 11.83
C ASP A 203 -11.42 -16.22 10.68
N TYR A 204 -11.01 -16.93 9.62
CA TYR A 204 -11.84 -17.18 8.45
C TYR A 204 -13.17 -17.85 8.79
N ARG A 205 -13.23 -18.64 9.86
CA ARG A 205 -14.47 -19.32 10.31
C ARG A 205 -15.54 -18.32 10.74
N GLN A 206 -15.13 -17.17 11.26
CA GLN A 206 -16.02 -16.10 11.73
C GLN A 206 -16.19 -14.99 10.70
N SER A 207 -15.21 -14.83 9.82
CA SER A 207 -15.15 -13.73 8.84
C SER A 207 -15.46 -14.13 7.40
N LEU A 208 -15.88 -15.38 7.14
CA LEU A 208 -16.12 -15.87 5.78
C LEU A 208 -17.14 -15.03 5.02
N GLU A 209 -18.21 -14.58 5.68
CA GLU A 209 -19.21 -13.71 5.07
C GLU A 209 -18.64 -12.33 4.68
N MET A 210 -17.69 -11.81 5.45
CA MET A 210 -16.96 -10.58 5.09
C MET A 210 -16.13 -10.81 3.81
N HIS A 211 -15.41 -11.94 3.71
CA HIS A 211 -14.65 -12.31 2.50
C HIS A 211 -15.56 -12.43 1.28
N LYS A 212 -16.74 -13.06 1.43
CA LYS A 212 -17.74 -13.19 0.34
C LYS A 212 -18.26 -11.82 -0.14
N LYS A 213 -18.55 -10.90 0.77
CA LYS A 213 -18.98 -9.55 0.41
C LYS A 213 -17.91 -8.80 -0.37
N VAL A 214 -16.65 -8.90 0.05
CA VAL A 214 -15.53 -8.30 -0.67
C VAL A 214 -15.37 -8.95 -2.04
N LEU A 215 -15.42 -10.29 -2.14
CA LEU A 215 -15.37 -10.99 -3.42
C LEU A 215 -16.47 -10.50 -4.36
N GLN A 216 -17.71 -10.47 -3.89
CA GLN A 216 -18.85 -10.01 -4.71
C GLN A 216 -18.64 -8.61 -5.27
N SER A 217 -18.04 -7.70 -4.50
CA SER A 217 -17.75 -6.34 -4.94
C SER A 217 -16.56 -6.28 -5.91
N LEU A 218 -15.51 -7.06 -5.66
CA LEU A 218 -14.35 -7.15 -6.56
C LEU A 218 -14.72 -7.82 -7.90
N GLU A 219 -15.62 -8.81 -7.92
CA GLU A 219 -16.12 -9.41 -9.17
C GLU A 219 -16.90 -8.41 -10.04
N GLN A 220 -17.40 -7.31 -9.48
CA GLN A 220 -18.04 -6.22 -10.22
C GLN A 220 -17.03 -5.21 -10.79
N THR A 221 -15.93 -4.96 -10.08
CA THR A 221 -14.94 -3.94 -10.43
C THR A 221 -13.74 -4.52 -11.17
N LEU A 222 -13.26 -5.69 -10.77
CA LEU A 222 -12.03 -6.35 -11.24
C LEU A 222 -12.23 -7.87 -11.39
N PRO A 223 -13.19 -8.36 -12.22
CA PRO A 223 -13.58 -9.77 -12.26
C PRO A 223 -12.44 -10.72 -12.63
N ASP A 224 -11.58 -10.32 -13.56
CA ASP A 224 -10.50 -11.15 -14.09
C ASP A 224 -9.14 -10.90 -13.40
N ASN A 225 -9.09 -10.00 -12.41
CA ASN A 225 -7.86 -9.68 -11.71
C ASN A 225 -7.38 -10.88 -10.88
N GLN A 226 -6.06 -11.15 -10.94
CA GLN A 226 -5.46 -12.29 -10.23
C GLN A 226 -5.80 -12.34 -8.73
N HIS A 227 -5.85 -11.19 -8.05
CA HIS A 227 -6.16 -11.15 -6.63
C HIS A 227 -7.63 -11.47 -6.34
N THR A 228 -8.55 -11.07 -7.22
CA THR A 228 -9.97 -11.47 -7.15
C THR A 228 -10.11 -12.97 -7.29
N LEU A 229 -9.42 -13.57 -8.25
CA LEU A 229 -9.42 -15.02 -8.46
C LEU A 229 -8.78 -15.79 -7.29
N ILE A 230 -7.72 -15.25 -6.70
CA ILE A 230 -7.09 -15.81 -5.49
C ILE A 230 -8.10 -15.82 -4.32
N LEU A 231 -8.78 -14.69 -4.07
CA LEU A 231 -9.81 -14.61 -3.02
C LEU A 231 -10.95 -15.60 -3.26
N LYS A 232 -11.42 -15.72 -4.50
CA LYS A 232 -12.46 -16.67 -4.88
C LYS A 232 -12.05 -18.11 -4.56
N ASN A 233 -10.85 -18.52 -4.97
CA ASN A 233 -10.33 -19.85 -4.69
C ASN A 233 -10.14 -20.10 -3.19
N PHE A 234 -9.69 -19.11 -2.44
CA PHE A 234 -9.60 -19.17 -0.98
C PHE A 234 -10.97 -19.46 -0.34
N ILE A 235 -12.01 -18.72 -0.73
CA ILE A 235 -13.36 -18.91 -0.19
C ILE A 235 -13.87 -20.31 -0.47
N ILE A 236 -13.74 -20.80 -1.71
CA ILE A 236 -14.16 -22.16 -2.12
C ILE A 236 -13.45 -23.22 -1.25
N GLU A 237 -12.15 -23.09 -1.05
CA GLU A 237 -11.35 -23.99 -0.22
C GLU A 237 -11.84 -24.00 1.24
N LYS A 238 -12.12 -22.82 1.80
CA LYS A 238 -12.57 -22.69 3.20
C LYS A 238 -14.00 -23.20 3.41
N GLU A 239 -14.90 -22.97 2.48
CA GLU A 239 -16.26 -23.55 2.51
C GLU A 239 -16.22 -25.08 2.52
N LYS A 240 -15.40 -25.68 1.66
CA LYS A 240 -15.20 -27.13 1.64
C LYS A 240 -14.68 -27.64 2.98
N THR A 241 -13.65 -27.00 3.54
CA THR A 241 -13.08 -27.38 4.84
C THR A 241 -14.10 -27.31 5.98
N LEU A 242 -14.98 -26.30 5.97
CA LEU A 242 -16.02 -26.15 6.99
C LEU A 242 -17.10 -27.23 6.85
N SER A 243 -17.49 -27.58 5.61
CA SER A 243 -18.47 -28.65 5.35
C SER A 243 -17.95 -30.02 5.79
N ASP A 244 -16.70 -30.35 5.46
CA ASP A 244 -16.08 -31.64 5.81
C ASP A 244 -15.94 -31.80 7.33
N ASN A 245 -15.55 -30.74 8.05
CA ASN A 245 -15.47 -30.74 9.52
C ASN A 245 -16.85 -30.82 10.20
N GLY A 246 -17.92 -30.34 9.54
CA GLY A 246 -19.30 -30.49 10.02
C GLY A 246 -19.86 -31.89 9.84
N ALA A 247 -19.43 -32.60 8.80
CA ALA A 247 -19.86 -33.97 8.51
C ALA A 247 -19.20 -35.00 9.44
N THR A 248 -18.01 -34.71 9.97
CA THR A 248 -17.26 -35.65 10.83
C THR A 248 -17.71 -35.61 12.31
N LYS A 249 -18.62 -34.70 12.69
CA LYS A 249 -19.13 -34.53 14.07
C LYS A 249 -20.54 -35.10 14.27
N LYS A 250 -21.08 -35.82 13.31
CA LYS A 250 -22.32 -36.61 13.42
C LYS A 250 -21.98 -38.09 13.52
#